data_3d938fbf6c4753e416c5cfa7dff9fe4b
#
_entry.id   3d938fbf6c4753e416c5cfa7dff9fe4b
#
_cell.length_a   1.000
_cell.length_b   1.000
_cell.length_c   1.000
_cell.angle_alpha   90.00
_cell.angle_beta   90.00
_cell.angle_gamma   90.00
#
_symmetry.space_group_name_H-M   'P 1'
#
loop_
_entity.id
_entity.type
_entity.pdbx_description
1 polymer ?
#
loop_
_entity_poly.entity_id
_entity_poly.type
_entity_poly.pdbx_seq_one_letter_code
_entity_poly.pdbx_strand_id
1 'polypeptide(L)'
;TAAAFAPALLNIALVGALVLVPQGGRDTAVAMAWAVLAGGVLQLGLTIAATRRAGLKLRLRPPRMTPRVKELLILILPATIGAGGYYISQLFYAYFATRLPEGSFVYLSQADRLNQLPLSIIGTALGTAILPSISRAIDRGHEREAAHVQGRAFELSMLLTLPATLALAVAAGPIIGALFQGGRFTVEDAAITGNVLAILVIGLPGYVLVKVLTPAFYAR
;
A
#
# COMPACT_ATOMS: atom_id res chain seq x y z
N THR A 1 -16.56 -0.84 -11.71
CA THR A 1 -15.87 -1.87 -12.54
C THR A 1 -14.71 -1.29 -13.35
N ALA A 2 -14.87 -0.14 -14.05
CA ALA A 2 -13.76 0.46 -14.83
C ALA A 2 -12.55 0.84 -13.95
N ALA A 3 -12.77 1.35 -12.75
CA ALA A 3 -11.71 1.66 -11.80
C ALA A 3 -10.89 0.43 -11.38
N ALA A 4 -11.50 -0.77 -11.37
CA ALA A 4 -10.80 -2.01 -11.06
C ALA A 4 -9.84 -2.46 -12.19
N PHE A 5 -10.11 -2.07 -13.44
CA PHE A 5 -9.24 -2.37 -14.58
C PHE A 5 -8.13 -1.32 -14.80
N ALA A 6 -8.24 -0.15 -14.20
CA ALA A 6 -7.25 0.91 -14.37
C ALA A 6 -5.81 0.47 -14.03
N PRO A 7 -5.53 -0.26 -12.93
CA PRO A 7 -4.19 -0.74 -12.63
C PRO A 7 -3.62 -1.70 -13.68
N ALA A 8 -4.47 -2.47 -14.37
CA ALA A 8 -4.03 -3.38 -15.43
C ALA A 8 -3.39 -2.64 -16.61
N LEU A 9 -3.90 -1.45 -16.94
CA LEU A 9 -3.33 -0.62 -18.01
C LEU A 9 -1.89 -0.17 -17.72
N LEU A 10 -1.60 0.13 -16.45
CA LEU A 10 -0.23 0.44 -16.03
C LEU A 10 0.70 -0.76 -16.23
N ASN A 11 0.26 -1.93 -15.78
CA ASN A 11 1.05 -3.15 -15.95
C ASN A 11 1.28 -3.49 -17.43
N ILE A 12 0.26 -3.34 -18.28
CA ILE A 12 0.39 -3.54 -19.74
C ILE A 12 1.42 -2.54 -20.32
N ALA A 13 1.37 -1.27 -19.92
CA ALA A 13 2.33 -0.27 -20.38
C ALA A 13 3.77 -0.61 -19.95
N LEU A 14 3.96 -1.05 -18.69
CA LEU A 14 5.25 -1.45 -18.17
C LEU A 14 5.81 -2.70 -18.86
N VAL A 15 4.99 -3.74 -19.04
CA VAL A 15 5.39 -4.95 -19.77
C VAL A 15 5.70 -4.62 -21.23
N GLY A 16 4.87 -3.79 -21.87
CA GLY A 16 5.11 -3.33 -23.24
C GLY A 16 6.46 -2.62 -23.37
N ALA A 17 6.80 -1.73 -22.45
CA ALA A 17 8.09 -1.05 -22.46
C ALA A 17 9.27 -2.02 -22.29
N LEU A 18 9.16 -3.02 -21.42
CA LEU A 18 10.19 -4.03 -21.21
C LEU A 18 10.42 -4.92 -22.44
N VAL A 19 9.36 -5.22 -23.20
CA VAL A 19 9.43 -6.05 -24.41
C VAL A 19 10.00 -5.26 -25.59
N LEU A 20 9.67 -3.97 -25.69
CA LEU A 20 10.03 -3.14 -26.85
C LEU A 20 11.43 -2.51 -26.74
N VAL A 21 11.98 -2.39 -25.54
CA VAL A 21 13.30 -1.74 -25.32
C VAL A 21 14.33 -2.79 -24.93
N PRO A 22 15.56 -2.75 -25.52
CA PRO A 22 16.66 -3.63 -25.13
C PRO A 22 16.88 -3.58 -23.61
N GLN A 23 16.97 -4.75 -23.00
CA GLN A 23 17.07 -4.84 -21.56
C GLN A 23 18.48 -4.49 -21.09
N GLY A 24 18.55 -3.54 -20.15
CA GLY A 24 19.76 -3.15 -19.43
C GLY A 24 20.08 -1.66 -19.50
N GLY A 25 20.54 -1.13 -18.39
CA GLY A 25 21.05 0.21 -18.28
C GLY A 25 20.01 1.34 -18.22
N ARG A 26 20.50 2.54 -18.54
CA ARG A 26 19.74 3.80 -18.42
C ARG A 26 18.53 3.86 -19.34
N ASP A 27 18.61 3.31 -20.54
CA ASP A 27 17.55 3.40 -21.54
C ASP A 27 16.30 2.62 -21.11
N THR A 28 16.49 1.45 -20.50
CA THR A 28 15.40 0.68 -19.91
C THR A 28 14.71 1.46 -18.76
N ALA A 29 15.50 2.11 -17.89
CA ALA A 29 14.94 2.90 -16.80
C ALA A 29 14.13 4.11 -17.32
N VAL A 30 14.62 4.80 -18.35
CA VAL A 30 13.92 5.90 -19.00
C VAL A 30 12.64 5.42 -19.69
N ALA A 31 12.70 4.29 -20.40
CA ALA A 31 11.54 3.70 -21.04
C ALA A 31 10.45 3.31 -20.02
N MET A 32 10.85 2.74 -18.89
CA MET A 32 9.93 2.43 -17.79
C MET A 32 9.28 3.67 -17.19
N ALA A 33 10.03 4.77 -17.04
CA ALA A 33 9.47 6.05 -16.58
C ALA A 33 8.42 6.60 -17.56
N TRP A 34 8.68 6.54 -18.88
CA TRP A 34 7.69 6.90 -19.90
C TRP A 34 6.48 5.97 -19.91
N ALA A 35 6.68 4.67 -19.66
CA ALA A 35 5.58 3.72 -19.55
C ALA A 35 4.66 4.01 -18.36
N VAL A 36 5.21 4.48 -17.23
CA VAL A 36 4.40 4.95 -16.09
C VAL A 36 3.54 6.14 -16.48
N LEU A 37 4.10 7.13 -17.17
CA LEU A 37 3.34 8.29 -17.67
C LEU A 37 2.24 7.87 -18.65
N ALA A 38 2.57 7.03 -19.63
CA ALA A 38 1.59 6.51 -20.59
C ALA A 38 0.50 5.71 -19.89
N GLY A 39 0.84 4.86 -18.94
CA GLY A 39 -0.11 4.12 -18.10
C GLY A 39 -1.05 5.04 -17.34
N GLY A 40 -0.52 6.13 -16.75
CA GLY A 40 -1.32 7.15 -16.06
C GLY A 40 -2.32 7.85 -16.98
N VAL A 41 -1.89 8.22 -18.19
CA VAL A 41 -2.77 8.84 -19.20
C VAL A 41 -3.86 7.86 -19.65
N LEU A 42 -3.52 6.59 -19.87
CA LEU A 42 -4.50 5.55 -20.23
C LEU A 42 -5.52 5.31 -19.11
N GLN A 43 -5.08 5.27 -17.85
CA GLN A 43 -5.96 5.13 -16.69
C GLN A 43 -6.92 6.31 -16.57
N LEU A 44 -6.41 7.53 -16.73
CA LEU A 44 -7.23 8.75 -16.73
C LEU A 44 -8.24 8.71 -17.87
N GLY A 45 -7.82 8.36 -19.08
CA GLY A 45 -8.68 8.22 -20.26
C GLY A 45 -9.80 7.21 -20.04
N LEU A 46 -9.46 6.03 -19.51
CA LEU A 46 -10.44 4.99 -19.17
C LEU A 46 -11.46 5.49 -18.14
N THR A 47 -10.99 6.16 -17.09
CA THR A 47 -11.85 6.67 -16.02
C THR A 47 -12.79 7.77 -16.54
N ILE A 48 -12.29 8.70 -17.35
CA ILE A 48 -13.11 9.74 -18.00
C ILE A 48 -14.16 9.12 -18.93
N ALA A 49 -13.75 8.16 -19.76
CA ALA A 49 -14.66 7.48 -20.69
C ALA A 49 -15.77 6.72 -19.93
N ALA A 50 -15.41 6.01 -18.87
CA ALA A 50 -16.37 5.30 -18.03
C ALA A 50 -17.34 6.23 -17.33
N THR A 51 -16.86 7.36 -16.81
CA THR A 51 -17.68 8.38 -16.16
C THR A 51 -18.67 9.03 -17.14
N ARG A 52 -18.20 9.31 -18.37
CA ARG A 52 -19.08 9.83 -19.44
C ARG A 52 -20.14 8.83 -19.85
N ARG A 53 -19.78 7.52 -19.98
CA ARG A 53 -20.74 6.46 -20.29
C ARG A 53 -21.77 6.23 -19.19
N ALA A 54 -21.42 6.53 -17.94
CA ALA A 54 -22.36 6.54 -16.81
C ALA A 54 -23.28 7.76 -16.76
N GLY A 55 -23.24 8.63 -17.79
CA GLY A 55 -24.10 9.83 -17.88
C GLY A 55 -23.61 11.01 -17.04
N LEU A 56 -22.49 10.89 -16.35
CA LEU A 56 -21.93 11.97 -15.53
C LEU A 56 -21.11 12.93 -16.41
N LYS A 57 -21.54 14.19 -16.46
CA LYS A 57 -20.82 15.25 -17.18
C LYS A 57 -19.78 15.88 -16.25
N LEU A 58 -18.52 15.56 -16.45
CA LEU A 58 -17.41 16.23 -15.77
C LEU A 58 -17.29 17.68 -16.30
N ARG A 59 -17.58 18.65 -15.45
CA ARG A 59 -17.35 20.07 -15.74
C ARG A 59 -16.16 20.54 -14.91
N LEU A 60 -15.06 20.82 -15.58
CA LEU A 60 -13.91 21.48 -14.97
C LEU A 60 -14.31 22.93 -14.67
N ARG A 61 -14.48 23.25 -13.41
CA ARG A 61 -14.68 24.63 -12.94
C ARG A 61 -13.37 25.13 -12.35
N PRO A 62 -12.99 26.38 -12.57
CA PRO A 62 -11.83 26.95 -11.89
C PRO A 62 -12.03 26.86 -10.37
N PRO A 63 -11.00 26.49 -9.61
CA PRO A 63 -11.09 26.37 -8.17
C PRO A 63 -11.43 27.75 -7.56
N ARG A 64 -12.50 27.79 -6.77
CA ARG A 64 -12.89 29.00 -6.03
C ARG A 64 -12.74 28.72 -4.55
N MET A 65 -12.09 29.61 -3.83
CA MET A 65 -11.96 29.57 -2.38
C MET A 65 -13.29 29.87 -1.71
N THR A 66 -14.13 28.87 -1.56
CA THR A 66 -15.38 28.99 -0.79
C THR A 66 -15.09 28.70 0.69
N PRO A 67 -15.95 29.14 1.63
CA PRO A 67 -15.80 28.83 3.06
C PRO A 67 -15.66 27.31 3.31
N ARG A 68 -16.43 26.49 2.57
CA ARG A 68 -16.36 25.03 2.64
C ARG A 68 -15.03 24.45 2.16
N VAL A 69 -14.44 25.04 1.11
CA VAL A 69 -13.11 24.64 0.62
C VAL A 69 -12.02 25.01 1.64
N LYS A 70 -12.15 26.17 2.30
CA LYS A 70 -11.23 26.58 3.37
C LYS A 70 -11.32 25.64 4.57
N GLU A 71 -12.51 25.28 5.00
CA GLU A 71 -12.74 24.30 6.06
C GLU A 71 -12.14 22.94 5.72
N LEU A 72 -12.37 22.44 4.50
CA LEU A 72 -11.77 21.21 4.00
C LEU A 72 -10.24 21.24 4.04
N LEU A 73 -9.63 22.34 3.61
CA LEU A 73 -8.17 22.51 3.62
C LEU A 73 -7.60 22.50 5.05
N ILE A 74 -8.31 23.12 6.01
CA ILE A 74 -7.91 23.12 7.43
C ILE A 74 -7.97 21.69 7.99
N LEU A 75 -8.96 20.89 7.61
CA LEU A 75 -9.09 19.49 8.03
C LEU A 75 -8.07 18.57 7.36
N ILE A 76 -7.75 18.82 6.08
CA ILE A 76 -6.78 18.01 5.33
C ILE A 76 -5.36 18.23 5.85
N LEU A 77 -4.99 19.41 6.30
CA LEU A 77 -3.62 19.72 6.70
C LEU A 77 -3.09 18.80 7.83
N PRO A 78 -3.79 18.62 8.97
CA PRO A 78 -3.36 17.67 10.00
C PRO A 78 -3.37 16.22 9.51
N ALA A 79 -4.37 15.82 8.70
CA ALA A 79 -4.45 14.49 8.12
C ALA A 79 -3.27 14.20 7.18
N THR A 80 -2.84 15.20 6.40
CA THR A 80 -1.67 15.10 5.51
C THR A 80 -0.37 14.96 6.31
N ILE A 81 -0.23 15.66 7.43
CA ILE A 81 0.94 15.52 8.32
C ILE A 81 0.98 14.09 8.90
N GLY A 82 -0.16 13.57 9.36
CA GLY A 82 -0.26 12.20 9.86
C GLY A 82 0.09 11.14 8.81
N ALA A 83 -0.46 11.27 7.60
CA ALA A 83 -0.15 10.40 6.47
C ALA A 83 1.28 10.61 5.94
N GLY A 84 1.81 11.84 6.06
CA GLY A 84 3.15 12.22 5.59
C GLY A 84 4.27 11.46 6.28
N GLY A 85 4.08 11.03 7.52
CA GLY A 85 5.05 10.21 8.25
C GLY A 85 5.43 8.93 7.51
N TYR A 86 4.47 8.27 6.89
CA TYR A 86 4.73 7.11 6.04
C TYR A 86 5.61 7.45 4.81
N TYR A 87 5.29 8.54 4.11
CA TYR A 87 6.07 8.95 2.92
C TYR A 87 7.48 9.44 3.29
N ILE A 88 7.63 10.11 4.43
CA ILE A 88 8.94 10.49 4.98
C ILE A 88 9.77 9.23 5.28
N SER A 89 9.18 8.23 5.92
CA SER A 89 9.84 6.94 6.15
C SER A 89 10.27 6.25 4.85
N GLN A 90 9.45 6.31 3.79
CA GLN A 90 9.80 5.78 2.48
C GLN A 90 10.98 6.53 1.81
N LEU A 91 11.07 7.84 2.00
CA LEU A 91 12.21 8.62 1.52
C LEU A 91 13.51 8.23 2.24
N PHE A 92 13.47 8.08 3.57
CA PHE A 92 14.62 7.59 4.33
C PHE A 92 14.99 6.16 3.91
N TYR A 93 14.01 5.30 3.75
CA TYR A 93 14.21 3.94 3.27
C TYR A 93 14.95 3.94 1.91
N ALA A 94 14.48 4.71 0.92
CA ALA A 94 15.12 4.83 -0.37
C ALA A 94 16.54 5.43 -0.25
N TYR A 95 16.71 6.48 0.55
CA TYR A 95 18.02 7.10 0.77
C TYR A 95 19.05 6.13 1.36
N PHE A 96 18.67 5.39 2.40
CA PHE A 96 19.58 4.40 2.99
C PHE A 96 19.83 3.22 2.05
N ALA A 97 18.82 2.75 1.34
CA ALA A 97 18.96 1.64 0.39
C ALA A 97 19.94 1.94 -0.74
N THR A 98 20.05 3.22 -1.20
CA THR A 98 21.03 3.62 -2.21
C THR A 98 22.47 3.67 -1.68
N ARG A 99 22.68 3.62 -0.38
CA ARG A 99 24.01 3.58 0.27
C ARG A 99 24.49 2.18 0.60
N LEU A 100 23.65 1.19 0.43
CA LEU A 100 23.96 -0.22 0.63
C LEU A 100 24.53 -0.82 -0.68
N PRO A 101 25.17 -1.99 -0.63
CA PRO A 101 25.66 -2.68 -1.82
C PRO A 101 24.58 -2.85 -2.89
N GLU A 102 25.02 -2.98 -4.15
CA GLU A 102 24.11 -3.21 -5.27
C GLU A 102 23.19 -4.40 -5.01
N GLY A 103 21.91 -4.26 -5.39
CA GLY A 103 20.87 -5.27 -5.14
C GLY A 103 20.09 -5.07 -3.84
N SER A 104 20.63 -4.38 -2.84
CA SER A 104 19.98 -4.22 -1.52
C SER A 104 18.57 -3.63 -1.60
N PHE A 105 18.34 -2.67 -2.51
CA PHE A 105 17.00 -2.09 -2.73
C PHE A 105 16.01 -3.14 -3.23
N VAL A 106 16.47 -4.06 -4.09
CA VAL A 106 15.63 -5.15 -4.61
C VAL A 106 15.27 -6.11 -3.49
N TYR A 107 16.24 -6.54 -2.67
CA TYR A 107 16.00 -7.44 -1.54
C TYR A 107 14.99 -6.88 -0.56
N LEU A 108 15.18 -5.62 -0.16
CA LEU A 108 14.26 -4.91 0.72
C LEU A 108 12.87 -4.76 0.11
N SER A 109 12.78 -4.39 -1.18
CA SER A 109 11.52 -4.20 -1.89
C SER A 109 10.72 -5.51 -2.04
N GLN A 110 11.40 -6.63 -2.34
CA GLN A 110 10.72 -7.92 -2.46
C GLN A 110 10.27 -8.46 -1.09
N ALA A 111 11.09 -8.28 -0.06
CA ALA A 111 10.71 -8.62 1.31
C ALA A 111 9.49 -7.79 1.79
N ASP A 112 9.49 -6.49 1.54
CA ASP A 112 8.38 -5.60 1.92
C ASP A 112 7.08 -5.97 1.20
N ARG A 113 7.12 -6.37 -0.07
CA ARG A 113 5.93 -6.84 -0.81
C ARG A 113 5.27 -8.04 -0.14
N LEU A 114 6.06 -9.01 0.34
CA LEU A 114 5.51 -10.16 1.06
C LEU A 114 4.99 -9.79 2.45
N ASN A 115 5.69 -8.90 3.15
CA ASN A 115 5.24 -8.36 4.43
C ASN A 115 3.89 -7.62 4.30
N GLN A 116 3.66 -6.95 3.17
CA GLN A 116 2.41 -6.25 2.91
C GLN A 116 1.20 -7.17 2.66
N LEU A 117 1.38 -8.45 2.31
CA LEU A 117 0.27 -9.37 2.08
C LEU A 117 -0.58 -9.58 3.33
N PRO A 118 -0.04 -10.08 4.47
CA PRO A 118 -0.82 -10.20 5.69
C PRO A 118 -1.31 -8.86 6.22
N LEU A 119 -0.48 -7.81 6.11
CA LEU A 119 -0.85 -6.45 6.51
C LEU A 119 -2.08 -5.94 5.75
N SER A 120 -2.19 -6.23 4.47
CA SER A 120 -3.33 -5.82 3.63
C SER A 120 -4.56 -6.66 3.92
N ILE A 121 -4.41 -7.97 4.03
CA ILE A 121 -5.53 -8.89 4.27
C ILE A 121 -6.12 -8.66 5.66
N ILE A 122 -5.29 -8.67 6.70
CA ILE A 122 -5.76 -8.59 8.10
C ILE A 122 -6.06 -7.14 8.46
N GLY A 123 -5.07 -6.25 8.29
CA GLY A 123 -5.17 -4.86 8.75
C GLY A 123 -6.21 -4.05 8.00
N THR A 124 -6.27 -4.16 6.68
CA THR A 124 -7.22 -3.39 5.88
C THR A 124 -8.64 -3.97 5.97
N ALA A 125 -8.80 -5.29 5.93
CA ALA A 125 -10.12 -5.92 6.03
C ALA A 125 -10.77 -5.61 7.38
N LEU A 126 -10.05 -5.80 8.49
CA LEU A 126 -10.56 -5.50 9.83
C LEU A 126 -10.78 -4.00 10.02
N GLY A 127 -9.82 -3.14 9.62
CA GLY A 127 -9.96 -1.69 9.75
C GLY A 127 -11.18 -1.14 9.03
N THR A 128 -11.44 -1.60 7.80
CA THR A 128 -12.62 -1.16 7.03
C THR A 128 -13.94 -1.73 7.55
N ALA A 129 -13.95 -2.99 8.02
CA ALA A 129 -15.14 -3.63 8.54
C ALA A 129 -15.60 -3.03 9.89
N ILE A 130 -14.66 -2.55 10.70
CA ILE A 130 -14.90 -2.05 12.05
C ILE A 130 -15.36 -0.59 12.05
N LEU A 131 -14.86 0.23 11.14
CA LEU A 131 -15.14 1.66 11.08
C LEU A 131 -16.64 2.00 11.14
N PRO A 132 -17.56 1.38 10.34
CA PRO A 132 -18.98 1.70 10.40
C PRO A 132 -19.62 1.33 11.75
N SER A 133 -19.11 0.30 12.41
CA SER A 133 -19.65 -0.16 13.70
C SER A 133 -19.24 0.77 14.84
N ILE A 134 -17.99 1.21 14.85
CA ILE A 134 -17.48 2.18 15.82
C ILE A 134 -18.18 3.53 15.63
N SER A 135 -18.27 4.04 14.40
CA SER A 135 -18.94 5.33 14.13
C SER A 135 -20.39 5.32 14.61
N ARG A 136 -21.16 4.28 14.31
CA ARG A 136 -22.55 4.16 14.78
C ARG A 136 -22.68 4.09 16.30
N ALA A 137 -21.75 3.44 16.98
CA ALA A 137 -21.77 3.37 18.44
C ALA A 137 -21.47 4.73 19.08
N ILE A 138 -20.49 5.46 18.51
CA ILE A 138 -20.13 6.82 18.97
C ILE A 138 -21.27 7.80 18.69
N ASP A 139 -21.89 7.79 17.49
CA ASP A 139 -23.02 8.65 17.13
C ASP A 139 -24.22 8.49 18.07
N ARG A 140 -24.39 7.28 18.64
CA ARG A 140 -25.44 6.98 19.62
C ARG A 140 -25.04 7.27 21.08
N GLY A 141 -23.83 7.73 21.32
CA GLY A 141 -23.31 7.94 22.68
C GLY A 141 -22.96 6.67 23.43
N HIS A 142 -22.85 5.51 22.75
CA HIS A 142 -22.55 4.22 23.32
C HIS A 142 -21.05 3.92 23.36
N GLU A 143 -20.29 4.69 24.11
CA GLU A 143 -18.84 4.56 24.17
C GLU A 143 -18.35 3.17 24.60
N ARG A 144 -19.06 2.50 25.49
CA ARG A 144 -18.74 1.13 25.93
C ARG A 144 -18.86 0.11 24.79
N GLU A 145 -19.86 0.27 23.94
CA GLU A 145 -20.05 -0.57 22.75
C GLU A 145 -18.92 -0.32 21.74
N ALA A 146 -18.56 0.93 21.50
CA ALA A 146 -17.43 1.28 20.65
C ALA A 146 -16.11 0.68 21.16
N ALA A 147 -15.84 0.76 22.47
CA ALA A 147 -14.67 0.16 23.09
C ALA A 147 -14.68 -1.38 22.99
N HIS A 148 -15.84 -2.02 23.14
CA HIS A 148 -15.98 -3.47 22.99
C HIS A 148 -15.69 -3.93 21.56
N VAL A 149 -16.23 -3.25 20.56
CA VAL A 149 -15.97 -3.52 19.14
C VAL A 149 -14.47 -3.37 18.83
N GLN A 150 -13.84 -2.32 19.36
CA GLN A 150 -12.41 -2.07 19.21
C GLN A 150 -11.56 -3.18 19.87
N GLY A 151 -11.92 -3.62 21.07
CA GLY A 151 -11.25 -4.70 21.79
C GLY A 151 -11.32 -6.03 21.01
N ARG A 152 -12.50 -6.37 20.49
CA ARG A 152 -12.67 -7.56 19.63
C ARG A 152 -11.85 -7.50 18.37
N ALA A 153 -11.76 -6.32 17.77
CA ALA A 153 -10.94 -6.12 16.59
C ALA A 153 -9.44 -6.31 16.88
N PHE A 154 -8.99 -5.80 18.03
CA PHE A 154 -7.64 -6.01 18.51
C PHE A 154 -7.35 -7.51 18.72
N GLU A 155 -8.20 -8.22 19.46
CA GLU A 155 -8.06 -9.66 19.72
C GLU A 155 -7.97 -10.45 18.41
N LEU A 156 -8.89 -10.21 17.47
CA LEU A 156 -8.95 -10.92 16.20
C LEU A 156 -7.73 -10.59 15.32
N SER A 157 -7.30 -9.34 15.31
CA SER A 157 -6.10 -8.94 14.58
C SER A 157 -4.85 -9.63 15.10
N MET A 158 -4.68 -9.74 16.41
CA MET A 158 -3.54 -10.43 17.02
C MET A 158 -3.60 -11.94 16.81
N LEU A 159 -4.80 -12.54 16.96
CA LEU A 159 -5.01 -13.96 16.70
C LEU A 159 -4.58 -14.38 15.28
N LEU A 160 -4.82 -13.54 14.29
CA LEU A 160 -4.44 -13.81 12.90
C LEU A 160 -3.00 -13.40 12.60
N THR A 161 -2.55 -12.28 13.16
CA THR A 161 -1.24 -11.70 12.80
C THR A 161 -0.08 -12.43 13.46
N LEU A 162 -0.20 -12.86 14.72
CA LEU A 162 0.89 -13.55 15.40
C LEU A 162 1.29 -14.87 14.73
N PRO A 163 0.34 -15.78 14.39
CA PRO A 163 0.69 -16.98 13.64
C PRO A 163 1.26 -16.66 12.25
N ALA A 164 0.70 -15.67 11.55
CA ALA A 164 1.20 -15.24 10.25
C ALA A 164 2.65 -14.69 10.33
N THR A 165 2.94 -13.92 11.38
CA THR A 165 4.30 -13.40 11.65
C THR A 165 5.28 -14.56 11.88
N LEU A 166 4.94 -15.52 12.74
CA LEU A 166 5.77 -16.68 13.02
C LEU A 166 5.99 -17.54 11.77
N ALA A 167 4.93 -17.82 11.03
CA ALA A 167 5.00 -18.61 9.80
C ALA A 167 5.90 -17.93 8.75
N LEU A 168 5.74 -16.63 8.53
CA LEU A 168 6.58 -15.87 7.60
C LEU A 168 8.02 -15.75 8.09
N ALA A 169 8.27 -15.57 9.40
CA ALA A 169 9.62 -15.49 9.93
C ALA A 169 10.38 -16.81 9.74
N VAL A 170 9.74 -17.94 10.03
CA VAL A 170 10.37 -19.26 9.91
C VAL A 170 10.51 -19.72 8.46
N ALA A 171 9.50 -19.47 7.64
CA ALA A 171 9.44 -19.90 6.24
C ALA A 171 9.93 -18.84 5.25
N ALA A 172 10.50 -17.72 5.70
CA ALA A 172 10.92 -16.62 4.85
C ALA A 172 11.82 -17.05 3.69
N GLY A 173 12.89 -17.79 3.97
CA GLY A 173 13.82 -18.27 2.95
C GLY A 173 13.16 -19.18 1.91
N PRO A 174 12.49 -20.28 2.31
CA PRO A 174 11.74 -21.12 1.38
C PRO A 174 10.70 -20.39 0.55
N ILE A 175 9.94 -19.45 1.14
CA ILE A 175 8.93 -18.66 0.42
C ILE A 175 9.59 -17.79 -0.64
N ILE A 176 10.63 -17.03 -0.27
CA ILE A 176 11.36 -16.18 -1.22
C ILE A 176 11.98 -17.03 -2.32
N GLY A 177 12.62 -18.15 -1.98
CA GLY A 177 13.19 -19.06 -2.97
C GLY A 177 12.15 -19.58 -3.96
N ALA A 178 11.01 -20.06 -3.47
CA ALA A 178 9.94 -20.57 -4.34
C ALA A 178 9.32 -19.51 -5.27
N LEU A 179 9.24 -18.25 -4.82
CA LEU A 179 8.56 -17.19 -5.58
C LEU A 179 9.48 -16.41 -6.52
N PHE A 180 10.75 -16.18 -6.13
CA PHE A 180 11.61 -15.23 -6.83
C PHE A 180 12.90 -15.84 -7.37
N GLN A 181 13.33 -17.03 -6.87
CA GLN A 181 14.54 -17.66 -7.35
C GLN A 181 14.39 -18.08 -8.81
N GLY A 182 15.22 -17.51 -9.67
CA GLY A 182 15.25 -17.83 -11.09
C GLY A 182 15.84 -16.70 -11.93
N GLY A 183 16.30 -17.03 -13.12
CA GLY A 183 16.92 -16.06 -14.02
C GLY A 183 18.16 -15.41 -13.38
N ARG A 184 18.12 -14.11 -13.17
CA ARG A 184 19.20 -13.32 -12.54
C ARG A 184 19.12 -13.29 -11.00
N PHE A 185 18.04 -13.74 -10.42
CA PHE A 185 17.86 -13.77 -8.96
C PHE A 185 18.39 -15.11 -8.42
N THR A 186 19.55 -15.06 -7.82
CA THR A 186 20.33 -16.25 -7.40
C THR A 186 19.80 -16.86 -6.09
N VAL A 187 20.34 -18.01 -5.71
CA VAL A 187 20.07 -18.63 -4.40
C VAL A 187 20.55 -17.74 -3.26
N GLU A 188 21.67 -17.04 -3.45
CA GLU A 188 22.23 -16.11 -2.46
C GLU A 188 21.29 -14.88 -2.28
N ASP A 189 20.79 -14.31 -3.38
CA ASP A 189 19.81 -13.22 -3.35
C ASP A 189 18.54 -13.63 -2.60
N ALA A 190 18.08 -14.88 -2.82
CA ALA A 190 16.93 -15.42 -2.13
C ALA A 190 17.17 -15.60 -0.62
N ALA A 191 18.37 -16.05 -0.24
CA ALA A 191 18.74 -16.17 1.17
C ALA A 191 18.82 -14.82 1.88
N ILE A 192 19.44 -13.83 1.25
CA ILE A 192 19.53 -12.46 1.78
C ILE A 192 18.14 -11.87 1.94
N THR A 193 17.30 -11.96 0.88
CA THR A 193 15.93 -11.46 0.91
C THR A 193 15.07 -12.13 1.96
N GLY A 194 15.25 -13.46 2.16
CA GLY A 194 14.59 -14.23 3.20
C GLY A 194 14.95 -13.73 4.60
N ASN A 195 16.23 -13.47 4.86
CA ASN A 195 16.68 -12.91 6.14
C ASN A 195 16.07 -11.51 6.38
N VAL A 196 16.04 -10.68 5.35
CA VAL A 196 15.39 -9.34 5.41
C VAL A 196 13.90 -9.47 5.72
N LEU A 197 13.20 -10.39 5.06
CA LEU A 197 11.78 -10.66 5.33
C LEU A 197 11.58 -11.13 6.78
N ALA A 198 12.37 -12.06 7.27
CA ALA A 198 12.27 -12.57 8.64
C ALA A 198 12.39 -11.46 9.69
N ILE A 199 13.23 -10.46 9.43
CA ILE A 199 13.38 -9.29 10.31
C ILE A 199 12.17 -8.35 10.17
N LEU A 200 11.74 -8.04 8.95
CA LEU A 200 10.63 -7.11 8.69
C LEU A 200 9.32 -7.58 9.30
N VAL A 201 9.02 -8.88 9.24
CA VAL A 201 7.76 -9.42 9.76
C VAL A 201 7.64 -9.34 11.27
N ILE A 202 8.72 -9.15 12.01
CA ILE A 202 8.67 -8.92 13.48
C ILE A 202 7.86 -7.64 13.78
N GLY A 203 7.92 -6.63 12.90
CA GLY A 203 7.14 -5.41 13.00
C GLY A 203 5.67 -5.54 12.57
N LEU A 204 5.30 -6.64 11.92
CA LEU A 204 3.97 -6.84 11.34
C LEU A 204 2.81 -6.66 12.36
N PRO A 205 2.87 -7.21 13.60
CA PRO A 205 1.82 -6.99 14.59
C PRO A 205 1.58 -5.50 14.88
N GLY A 206 2.66 -4.73 15.01
CA GLY A 206 2.57 -3.27 15.23
C GLY A 206 1.90 -2.55 14.05
N TYR A 207 2.27 -2.86 12.82
CA TYR A 207 1.66 -2.28 11.62
C TYR A 207 0.17 -2.62 11.48
N VAL A 208 -0.21 -3.86 11.78
CA VAL A 208 -1.63 -4.29 11.77
C VAL A 208 -2.40 -3.54 12.84
N LEU A 209 -1.86 -3.41 14.05
CA LEU A 209 -2.49 -2.64 15.12
C LEU A 209 -2.73 -1.19 14.75
N VAL A 210 -1.77 -0.52 14.15
CA VAL A 210 -1.96 0.85 13.66
C VAL A 210 -3.16 0.92 12.71
N LYS A 211 -3.27 0.00 11.73
CA LYS A 211 -4.41 -0.02 10.79
C LYS A 211 -5.76 -0.32 11.46
N VAL A 212 -5.78 -1.16 12.48
CA VAL A 212 -7.02 -1.53 13.20
C VAL A 212 -7.44 -0.45 14.21
N LEU A 213 -6.47 0.27 14.80
CA LEU A 213 -6.78 1.32 15.78
C LEU A 213 -7.08 2.68 15.13
N THR A 214 -6.49 2.97 13.99
CA THR A 214 -6.67 4.26 13.27
C THR A 214 -8.14 4.63 13.02
N PRO A 215 -9.04 3.72 12.60
CA PRO A 215 -10.46 4.04 12.41
C PRO A 215 -11.16 4.61 13.65
N ALA A 216 -10.77 4.16 14.84
CA ALA A 216 -11.35 4.68 16.09
C ALA A 216 -11.00 6.16 16.35
N PHE A 217 -9.83 6.61 15.87
CA PHE A 217 -9.44 8.02 15.95
C PHE A 217 -10.19 8.88 14.90
N TYR A 218 -10.47 8.33 13.73
CA TYR A 218 -11.22 9.05 12.70
C TYR A 218 -12.73 9.10 12.96
N ALA A 219 -13.25 8.20 13.80
CA ALA A 219 -14.66 8.16 14.17
C ALA A 219 -15.03 9.15 15.31
N ARG A 220 -14.06 9.76 15.95
CA ARG A 220 -14.22 10.79 17.00
C ARG A 220 -13.98 12.19 16.44
#